data_ccbeb2ebb76b833b0e0ca22af507bd4d
#
_entry.id   ccbeb2ebb76b833b0e0ca22af507bd4d
#
_cell.length_a   1.000
_cell.length_b   1.000
_cell.length_c   1.000
_cell.angle_alpha   90.00
_cell.angle_beta   90.00
_cell.angle_gamma   90.00
#
_symmetry.space_group_name_H-M   'P 1'
#
loop_
_entity.id
_entity.type
_entity.pdbx_description
1 polymer ?
#
loop_
_entity_poly.entity_id
_entity_poly.type
_entity_poly.pdbx_seq_one_letter_code
_entity_poly.pdbx_strand_id
1 'polypeptide(L)'
;MAQGQSEEEAKKNAPVMLEAQEMLRKWEARDPEVYSLWETMNGWVYEGFDVTYKALGVDFDKVYYESQTYLLGKSLVEEGLRKGVFYRRPDNSVWIDLTADGLDEKLLLRGDGTSVYMTQDLGTAYRRFEDNKLDDMIYVVGNEQNYHFQVLKLVLKKLGYADWSDHITHLSYGMVELPEGKMKSREGTVVDADDLIADMVATAREMSAELGKLDDCSEEEANAVSTMVGLGALKYFILKVDPRKTMLFAPRESIDFNGNTGPFIQYTHARICSILRKATEAGIDFSAAVQADYLPEEIDLVKTLTEYPSVVAAAGENFAPSVIGAYVYELAKQFNGYYHDHSILREEDAATRTMRLRLAGQVARVIRRGMNLRGIDVPERM
;
A
#
# COMPACT_ATOMS: atom_id res chain seq x y z
N MET A 1 11.44 17.07 -39.90
CA MET A 1 10.38 18.02 -40.36
C MET A 1 10.51 18.19 -41.85
N ALA A 2 9.66 17.52 -42.60
CA ALA A 2 9.64 17.66 -44.06
C ALA A 2 8.63 18.75 -44.41
N GLN A 3 9.17 19.81 -45.06
CA GLN A 3 8.43 20.79 -45.85
C GLN A 3 7.04 21.26 -45.33
N GLY A 4 7.03 22.22 -44.44
CA GLY A 4 5.84 23.03 -44.18
C GLY A 4 4.77 22.46 -43.22
N GLN A 5 5.02 21.31 -42.62
CA GLN A 5 4.14 20.73 -41.60
C GLN A 5 4.49 21.24 -40.20
N SER A 6 3.49 21.49 -39.37
CA SER A 6 3.67 21.72 -37.93
C SER A 6 4.26 20.47 -37.25
N GLU A 7 4.91 20.64 -36.11
CA GLU A 7 5.47 19.52 -35.34
C GLU A 7 4.40 18.47 -34.97
N GLU A 8 3.19 18.93 -34.63
CA GLU A 8 2.05 18.04 -34.33
C GLU A 8 1.59 17.25 -35.55
N GLU A 9 1.52 17.87 -36.74
CA GLU A 9 1.19 17.18 -37.97
C GLU A 9 2.26 16.16 -38.38
N ALA A 10 3.51 16.52 -38.21
CA ALA A 10 4.64 15.63 -38.52
C ALA A 10 4.64 14.40 -37.58
N LYS A 11 4.37 14.59 -36.28
CA LYS A 11 4.22 13.50 -35.31
C LYS A 11 3.02 12.60 -35.66
N LYS A 12 1.86 13.19 -35.96
CA LYS A 12 0.65 12.45 -36.29
C LYS A 12 0.76 11.61 -37.56
N ASN A 13 1.51 12.11 -38.57
CA ASN A 13 1.65 11.48 -39.87
C ASN A 13 2.94 10.67 -40.00
N ALA A 14 3.73 10.51 -38.93
CA ALA A 14 4.91 9.66 -38.96
C ALA A 14 4.51 8.20 -39.25
N PRO A 15 5.25 7.49 -40.15
CA PRO A 15 4.90 6.11 -40.51
C PRO A 15 4.70 5.20 -39.31
N VAL A 16 5.56 5.26 -38.29
CA VAL A 16 5.46 4.49 -37.07
C VAL A 16 4.18 4.80 -36.30
N MET A 17 3.69 6.04 -36.31
CA MET A 17 2.43 6.40 -35.66
C MET A 17 1.21 5.87 -36.39
N LEU A 18 1.28 5.85 -37.73
CA LEU A 18 0.21 5.27 -38.54
C LEU A 18 0.15 3.74 -38.37
N GLU A 19 1.31 3.09 -38.30
CA GLU A 19 1.41 1.65 -38.02
C GLU A 19 0.86 1.32 -36.61
N ALA A 20 1.19 2.10 -35.59
CA ALA A 20 0.66 1.95 -34.24
C ALA A 20 -0.88 2.11 -34.18
N GLN A 21 -1.42 3.09 -34.93
CA GLN A 21 -2.88 3.26 -35.05
C GLN A 21 -3.55 2.08 -35.78
N GLU A 22 -2.88 1.51 -36.77
CA GLU A 22 -3.38 0.33 -37.45
C GLU A 22 -3.32 -0.90 -36.54
N MET A 23 -2.27 -1.08 -35.77
CA MET A 23 -2.19 -2.14 -34.76
C MET A 23 -3.32 -2.01 -33.71
N LEU A 24 -3.65 -0.81 -33.26
CA LEU A 24 -4.77 -0.59 -32.33
C LEU A 24 -6.11 -1.04 -32.96
N ARG A 25 -6.37 -0.67 -34.22
CA ARG A 25 -7.58 -1.09 -34.94
C ARG A 25 -7.67 -2.61 -35.09
N LYS A 26 -6.55 -3.26 -35.43
CA LYS A 26 -6.44 -4.71 -35.50
C LYS A 26 -6.67 -5.37 -34.14
N TRP A 27 -6.13 -4.79 -33.07
CA TRP A 27 -6.37 -5.29 -31.71
C TRP A 27 -7.85 -5.19 -31.32
N GLU A 28 -8.52 -4.08 -31.60
CA GLU A 28 -9.96 -3.91 -31.36
C GLU A 28 -10.80 -4.88 -32.19
N ALA A 29 -10.38 -5.16 -33.43
CA ALA A 29 -11.01 -6.14 -34.32
C ALA A 29 -10.71 -7.61 -33.96
N ARG A 30 -9.89 -7.85 -32.90
CA ARG A 30 -9.44 -9.20 -32.50
C ARG A 30 -8.65 -9.91 -33.59
N ASP A 31 -7.84 -9.18 -34.39
CA ASP A 31 -6.91 -9.78 -35.33
C ASP A 31 -6.02 -10.81 -34.61
N PRO A 32 -5.98 -12.08 -35.07
CA PRO A 32 -5.33 -13.15 -34.30
C PRO A 32 -3.84 -12.90 -34.03
N GLU A 33 -3.11 -12.32 -34.96
CA GLU A 33 -1.67 -12.09 -34.82
C GLU A 33 -1.39 -10.97 -33.80
N VAL A 34 -2.03 -9.82 -33.97
CA VAL A 34 -1.87 -8.67 -33.09
C VAL A 34 -2.39 -8.96 -31.69
N TYR A 35 -3.51 -9.67 -31.59
CA TYR A 35 -4.11 -10.01 -30.30
C TYR A 35 -3.25 -11.01 -29.54
N SER A 36 -2.71 -12.04 -30.19
CA SER A 36 -1.81 -13.02 -29.58
C SER A 36 -0.49 -12.37 -29.10
N LEU A 37 0.05 -11.43 -29.87
CA LEU A 37 1.22 -10.66 -29.44
C LEU A 37 0.93 -9.87 -28.18
N TRP A 38 -0.20 -9.16 -28.15
CA TRP A 38 -0.64 -8.40 -27.00
C TRP A 38 -0.86 -9.30 -25.77
N GLU A 39 -1.52 -10.47 -25.90
CA GLU A 39 -1.69 -11.43 -24.80
C GLU A 39 -0.35 -11.92 -24.26
N THR A 40 0.59 -12.24 -25.13
CA THR A 40 1.94 -12.69 -24.74
C THR A 40 2.67 -11.63 -23.93
N MET A 41 2.70 -10.38 -24.43
CA MET A 41 3.37 -9.27 -23.74
C MET A 41 2.73 -8.96 -22.38
N ASN A 42 1.39 -8.95 -22.29
CA ASN A 42 0.70 -8.77 -21.02
C ASN A 42 0.93 -9.94 -20.06
N GLY A 43 1.01 -11.17 -20.57
CA GLY A 43 1.36 -12.35 -19.77
C GLY A 43 2.68 -12.16 -19.01
N TRP A 44 3.73 -11.70 -19.69
CA TRP A 44 5.02 -11.40 -19.05
C TRP A 44 4.93 -10.31 -17.99
N VAL A 45 4.13 -9.26 -18.25
CA VAL A 45 3.92 -8.19 -17.25
C VAL A 45 3.17 -8.72 -16.02
N TYR A 46 2.15 -9.56 -16.21
CA TYR A 46 1.38 -10.14 -15.10
C TYR A 46 2.25 -11.09 -14.25
N GLU A 47 3.10 -11.90 -14.89
CA GLU A 47 4.07 -12.75 -14.16
C GLU A 47 5.01 -11.90 -13.31
N GLY A 48 5.51 -10.77 -13.83
CA GLY A 48 6.32 -9.82 -13.07
C GLY A 48 5.56 -9.19 -11.90
N PHE A 49 4.32 -8.75 -12.11
CA PHE A 49 3.48 -8.22 -11.04
C PHE A 49 3.24 -9.25 -9.92
N ASP A 50 2.99 -10.51 -10.27
CA ASP A 50 2.79 -11.58 -9.29
C ASP A 50 4.02 -11.79 -8.40
N VAL A 51 5.22 -11.69 -8.96
CA VAL A 51 6.49 -11.75 -8.20
C VAL A 51 6.58 -10.59 -7.22
N THR A 52 6.35 -9.37 -7.68
CA THR A 52 6.41 -8.15 -6.85
C THR A 52 5.35 -8.16 -5.75
N TYR A 53 4.09 -8.49 -6.07
CA TYR A 53 3.02 -8.59 -5.07
C TYR A 53 3.32 -9.64 -4.02
N LYS A 54 3.81 -10.80 -4.41
CA LYS A 54 4.21 -11.87 -3.48
C LYS A 54 5.35 -11.43 -2.57
N ALA A 55 6.36 -10.74 -3.10
CA ALA A 55 7.46 -10.20 -2.30
C ALA A 55 6.96 -9.17 -1.28
N LEU A 56 6.00 -8.32 -1.68
CA LEU A 56 5.37 -7.35 -0.79
C LEU A 56 4.32 -7.96 0.16
N GLY A 57 3.98 -9.24 0.04
CA GLY A 57 2.94 -9.88 0.84
C GLY A 57 1.54 -9.35 0.55
N VAL A 58 1.27 -8.98 -0.71
CA VAL A 58 -0.02 -8.50 -1.19
C VAL A 58 -0.72 -9.61 -1.96
N ASP A 59 -2.00 -9.82 -1.69
CA ASP A 59 -2.87 -10.78 -2.36
C ASP A 59 -4.22 -10.14 -2.73
N PHE A 60 -4.96 -10.74 -3.65
CA PHE A 60 -6.21 -10.21 -4.19
C PHE A 60 -7.28 -11.29 -4.28
N ASP A 61 -8.46 -11.00 -3.75
CA ASP A 61 -9.63 -11.88 -3.90
C ASP A 61 -10.12 -11.91 -5.35
N LYS A 62 -9.97 -10.80 -6.09
CA LYS A 62 -10.41 -10.68 -7.48
C LYS A 62 -9.60 -9.65 -8.26
N VAL A 63 -9.21 -10.01 -9.48
CA VAL A 63 -8.54 -9.12 -10.43
C VAL A 63 -9.51 -8.72 -11.54
N TYR A 64 -9.58 -7.44 -11.86
CA TYR A 64 -10.34 -6.89 -12.98
C TYR A 64 -9.36 -6.36 -14.03
N TYR A 65 -9.42 -6.93 -15.23
CA TYR A 65 -8.61 -6.51 -16.35
C TYR A 65 -9.35 -5.44 -17.17
N GLU A 66 -8.67 -4.34 -17.48
CA GLU A 66 -9.23 -3.22 -18.25
C GLU A 66 -9.77 -3.69 -19.60
N SER A 67 -9.09 -4.64 -20.25
CA SER A 67 -9.54 -5.28 -21.50
C SER A 67 -10.91 -5.96 -21.42
N GLN A 68 -11.40 -6.25 -20.21
CA GLN A 68 -12.70 -6.86 -19.96
C GLN A 68 -13.73 -5.83 -19.46
N THR A 69 -13.29 -4.74 -18.86
CA THR A 69 -14.18 -3.77 -18.21
C THR A 69 -14.46 -2.53 -19.06
N TYR A 70 -13.63 -2.21 -20.05
CA TYR A 70 -13.76 -0.97 -20.83
C TYR A 70 -15.08 -0.85 -21.61
N LEU A 71 -15.70 -1.97 -21.96
CA LEU A 71 -17.00 -1.99 -22.65
C LEU A 71 -18.20 -1.72 -21.71
N LEU A 72 -18.05 -2.02 -20.42
CA LEU A 72 -19.15 -1.91 -19.45
C LEU A 72 -19.65 -0.46 -19.28
N GLY A 73 -18.76 0.50 -19.40
CA GLY A 73 -19.11 1.92 -19.29
C GLY A 73 -20.00 2.42 -20.42
N LYS A 74 -19.97 1.81 -21.60
CA LYS A 74 -20.80 2.24 -22.74
C LYS A 74 -22.28 2.07 -22.47
N SER A 75 -22.70 1.01 -21.78
CA SER A 75 -24.10 0.79 -21.40
C SER A 75 -24.61 1.85 -20.43
N LEU A 76 -23.77 2.29 -19.50
CA LEU A 76 -24.10 3.40 -18.58
C LEU A 76 -24.19 4.74 -19.30
N VAL A 77 -23.38 4.95 -20.33
CA VAL A 77 -23.48 6.15 -21.17
C VAL A 77 -24.82 6.18 -21.95
N GLU A 78 -25.25 5.05 -22.50
CA GLU A 78 -26.55 4.94 -23.16
C GLU A 78 -27.70 5.15 -22.16
N GLU A 79 -27.57 4.65 -20.95
CA GLU A 79 -28.54 4.88 -19.88
C GLU A 79 -28.62 6.37 -19.54
N GLY A 80 -27.47 7.05 -19.37
CA GLY A 80 -27.43 8.48 -19.08
C GLY A 80 -28.02 9.35 -20.18
N LEU A 81 -27.84 8.99 -21.46
CA LEU A 81 -28.48 9.63 -22.60
C LEU A 81 -30.01 9.44 -22.55
N ARG A 82 -30.50 8.24 -22.25
CA ARG A 82 -31.95 7.98 -22.11
C ARG A 82 -32.58 8.75 -20.96
N LYS A 83 -31.84 8.91 -19.86
CA LYS A 83 -32.27 9.69 -18.67
C LYS A 83 -32.16 11.21 -18.87
N GLY A 84 -31.52 11.67 -19.95
CA GLY A 84 -31.25 13.12 -20.17
C GLY A 84 -30.19 13.69 -19.25
N VAL A 85 -29.41 12.85 -18.57
CA VAL A 85 -28.26 13.23 -17.73
C VAL A 85 -27.05 13.54 -18.59
N PHE A 86 -26.89 12.83 -19.70
CA PHE A 86 -25.85 13.04 -20.69
C PHE A 86 -26.44 13.60 -21.97
N TYR A 87 -25.62 14.27 -22.74
CA TYR A 87 -26.04 14.85 -24.02
C TYR A 87 -24.99 14.62 -25.10
N ARG A 88 -25.45 14.68 -26.36
CA ARG A 88 -24.60 14.46 -27.53
C ARG A 88 -24.29 15.79 -28.21
N ARG A 89 -23.03 16.01 -28.54
CA ARG A 89 -22.60 17.18 -29.34
C ARG A 89 -22.73 16.90 -30.84
N PRO A 90 -22.63 17.93 -31.69
CA PRO A 90 -22.75 17.77 -33.16
C PRO A 90 -21.71 16.84 -33.78
N ASP A 91 -20.54 16.71 -33.15
CA ASP A 91 -19.45 15.78 -33.52
C ASP A 91 -19.69 14.34 -33.05
N ASN A 92 -20.88 14.03 -32.56
CA ASN A 92 -21.31 12.75 -32.01
C ASN A 92 -20.70 12.34 -30.67
N SER A 93 -19.82 13.18 -30.08
CA SER A 93 -19.26 12.93 -28.75
C SER A 93 -20.33 13.07 -27.66
N VAL A 94 -20.17 12.30 -26.56
CA VAL A 94 -21.11 12.31 -25.43
C VAL A 94 -20.46 12.98 -24.23
N TRP A 95 -21.20 13.90 -23.62
CA TRP A 95 -20.75 14.73 -22.54
C TRP A 95 -21.75 14.76 -21.38
N ILE A 96 -21.25 15.13 -20.21
CA ILE A 96 -22.04 15.53 -19.05
C ILE A 96 -21.67 16.94 -18.64
N ASP A 97 -22.68 17.75 -18.31
CA ASP A 97 -22.49 19.10 -17.74
C ASP A 97 -22.50 18.99 -16.21
N LEU A 98 -21.40 19.37 -15.57
CA LEU A 98 -21.22 19.41 -14.13
C LEU A 98 -20.96 20.84 -13.62
N THR A 99 -21.20 21.85 -14.46
CA THR A 99 -20.90 23.25 -14.13
C THR A 99 -21.76 23.78 -12.98
N ALA A 100 -23.00 23.31 -12.86
CA ALA A 100 -23.86 23.61 -11.72
C ALA A 100 -23.34 23.07 -10.37
N ASP A 101 -22.47 22.07 -10.42
CA ASP A 101 -21.83 21.46 -9.25
C ASP A 101 -20.41 21.99 -9.01
N GLY A 102 -20.00 23.03 -9.75
CA GLY A 102 -18.69 23.67 -9.64
C GLY A 102 -17.55 22.92 -10.32
N LEU A 103 -17.85 21.97 -11.21
CA LEU A 103 -16.90 21.24 -12.03
C LEU A 103 -17.07 21.61 -13.51
N ASP A 104 -16.24 21.05 -14.39
CA ASP A 104 -16.34 21.29 -15.84
C ASP A 104 -17.27 20.29 -16.51
N GLU A 105 -17.64 20.58 -17.77
CA GLU A 105 -18.20 19.57 -18.66
C GLU A 105 -17.18 18.45 -18.90
N LYS A 106 -17.65 17.21 -18.91
CA LYS A 106 -16.78 16.03 -19.08
C LYS A 106 -17.17 15.19 -20.27
N LEU A 107 -16.16 14.86 -21.09
CA LEU A 107 -16.28 13.91 -22.18
C LEU A 107 -16.42 12.49 -21.61
N LEU A 108 -17.40 11.76 -22.12
CA LEU A 108 -17.65 10.35 -21.77
C LEU A 108 -17.40 9.41 -22.96
N LEU A 109 -17.77 9.82 -24.18
CA LEU A 109 -17.41 9.10 -25.41
C LEU A 109 -16.92 10.08 -26.45
N ARG A 110 -15.88 9.70 -27.19
CA ARG A 110 -15.42 10.47 -28.34
C ARG A 110 -16.42 10.37 -29.49
N GLY A 111 -16.31 11.25 -30.49
CA GLY A 111 -17.21 11.26 -31.64
C GLY A 111 -17.21 9.97 -32.48
N ASP A 112 -16.15 9.22 -32.45
CA ASP A 112 -16.00 7.89 -33.04
C ASP A 112 -16.60 6.75 -32.19
N GLY A 113 -17.14 7.06 -31.01
CA GLY A 113 -17.74 6.12 -30.07
C GLY A 113 -16.72 5.38 -29.17
N THR A 114 -15.42 5.77 -29.21
CA THR A 114 -14.43 5.20 -28.31
C THR A 114 -14.56 5.75 -26.89
N SER A 115 -14.30 4.89 -25.91
CA SER A 115 -14.34 5.23 -24.48
C SER A 115 -13.17 6.11 -24.07
N VAL A 116 -13.38 6.89 -23.01
CA VAL A 116 -12.31 7.57 -22.26
C VAL A 116 -12.17 6.92 -20.88
N TYR A 117 -11.13 7.27 -20.13
CA TYR A 117 -10.89 6.70 -18.79
C TYR A 117 -12.11 6.80 -17.87
N MET A 118 -12.82 7.95 -17.88
CA MET A 118 -14.04 8.12 -17.07
C MET A 118 -15.12 7.06 -17.38
N THR A 119 -15.30 6.73 -18.64
CA THR A 119 -16.27 5.70 -19.06
C THR A 119 -15.90 4.31 -18.54
N GLN A 120 -14.61 4.00 -18.59
CA GLN A 120 -14.08 2.74 -18.10
C GLN A 120 -14.27 2.62 -16.58
N ASP A 121 -13.96 3.69 -15.84
CA ASP A 121 -14.09 3.71 -14.39
C ASP A 121 -15.55 3.67 -13.93
N LEU A 122 -16.46 4.31 -14.64
CA LEU A 122 -17.90 4.18 -14.40
C LEU A 122 -18.36 2.73 -14.53
N GLY A 123 -17.97 2.05 -15.61
CA GLY A 123 -18.29 0.64 -15.84
C GLY A 123 -17.68 -0.28 -14.79
N THR A 124 -16.44 -0.01 -14.41
CA THR A 124 -15.74 -0.81 -13.41
C THR A 124 -16.32 -0.61 -12.01
N ALA A 125 -16.66 0.63 -11.62
CA ALA A 125 -17.32 0.92 -10.35
C ALA A 125 -18.68 0.22 -10.28
N TYR A 126 -19.50 0.36 -11.32
CA TYR A 126 -20.80 -0.32 -11.42
C TYR A 126 -20.63 -1.83 -11.22
N ARG A 127 -19.72 -2.45 -11.97
CA ARG A 127 -19.47 -3.90 -11.91
C ARG A 127 -19.02 -4.37 -10.53
N ARG A 128 -18.17 -3.58 -9.84
CA ARG A 128 -17.70 -3.93 -8.50
C ARG A 128 -18.82 -3.94 -7.47
N PHE A 129 -19.72 -2.97 -7.50
CA PHE A 129 -20.89 -2.94 -6.61
C PHE A 129 -21.84 -4.09 -6.88
N GLU A 130 -22.13 -4.36 -8.15
CA GLU A 130 -23.01 -5.46 -8.55
C GLU A 130 -22.44 -6.84 -8.14
N ASP A 131 -21.18 -7.10 -8.46
CA ASP A 131 -20.55 -8.40 -8.23
C ASP A 131 -20.35 -8.71 -6.75
N ASN A 132 -20.03 -7.72 -5.93
CA ASN A 132 -19.54 -7.94 -4.55
C ASN A 132 -20.53 -7.46 -3.48
N LYS A 133 -21.63 -6.79 -3.81
CA LYS A 133 -22.61 -6.22 -2.87
C LYS A 133 -21.91 -5.40 -1.78
N LEU A 134 -21.11 -4.44 -2.21
CA LEU A 134 -20.25 -3.65 -1.33
C LEU A 134 -21.04 -2.70 -0.45
N ASP A 135 -20.67 -2.60 0.83
CA ASP A 135 -21.09 -1.52 1.72
C ASP A 135 -20.27 -0.25 1.42
N ASP A 136 -18.95 -0.40 1.25
CA ASP A 136 -18.03 0.70 0.93
C ASP A 136 -17.01 0.26 -0.14
N MET A 137 -16.57 1.22 -0.96
CA MET A 137 -15.51 1.04 -1.95
C MET A 137 -14.39 2.05 -1.73
N ILE A 138 -13.18 1.57 -1.46
CA ILE A 138 -12.01 2.42 -1.25
C ILE A 138 -11.08 2.28 -2.46
N TYR A 139 -10.85 3.40 -3.15
CA TYR A 139 -9.86 3.51 -4.21
C TYR A 139 -8.54 4.03 -3.63
N VAL A 140 -7.49 3.22 -3.69
CA VAL A 140 -6.13 3.61 -3.28
C VAL A 140 -5.39 4.09 -4.51
N VAL A 141 -5.39 5.40 -4.76
CA VAL A 141 -4.85 6.02 -5.99
C VAL A 141 -4.17 7.34 -5.64
N GLY A 142 -3.17 7.74 -6.42
CA GLY A 142 -2.41 8.97 -6.22
C GLY A 142 -3.27 10.25 -6.26
N ASN A 143 -2.82 11.28 -5.57
CA ASN A 143 -3.53 12.55 -5.41
C ASN A 143 -3.74 13.32 -6.72
N GLU A 144 -3.00 12.99 -7.77
CA GLU A 144 -3.20 13.54 -9.12
C GLU A 144 -4.57 13.20 -9.70
N GLN A 145 -5.24 12.16 -9.17
CA GLN A 145 -6.57 11.71 -9.60
C GLN A 145 -7.71 12.26 -8.72
N ASN A 146 -7.44 13.18 -7.79
CA ASN A 146 -8.48 13.76 -6.91
C ASN A 146 -9.69 14.28 -7.69
N TYR A 147 -9.45 15.06 -8.73
CA TYR A 147 -10.49 15.62 -9.57
C TYR A 147 -11.28 14.54 -10.33
N HIS A 148 -10.60 13.53 -10.82
CA HIS A 148 -11.21 12.40 -11.53
C HIS A 148 -12.23 11.66 -10.63
N PHE A 149 -11.86 11.37 -9.37
CA PHE A 149 -12.75 10.68 -8.43
C PHE A 149 -13.91 11.57 -7.97
N GLN A 150 -13.75 12.90 -7.90
CA GLN A 150 -14.86 13.81 -7.67
C GLN A 150 -15.88 13.72 -8.81
N VAL A 151 -15.41 13.73 -10.05
CA VAL A 151 -16.24 13.58 -11.24
C VAL A 151 -16.94 12.22 -11.24
N LEU A 152 -16.21 11.12 -10.99
CA LEU A 152 -16.76 9.75 -10.95
C LEU A 152 -17.94 9.64 -9.98
N LYS A 153 -17.77 10.11 -8.75
CA LYS A 153 -18.83 10.10 -7.73
C LYS A 153 -20.05 10.90 -8.19
N LEU A 154 -19.83 12.08 -8.72
CA LEU A 154 -20.91 12.96 -9.13
C LEU A 154 -21.67 12.40 -10.35
N VAL A 155 -20.98 11.80 -11.29
CA VAL A 155 -21.61 11.15 -12.45
C VAL A 155 -22.47 9.98 -12.02
N LEU A 156 -21.98 9.09 -11.14
CA LEU A 156 -22.76 8.00 -10.58
C LEU A 156 -24.01 8.51 -9.85
N LYS A 157 -23.87 9.55 -9.05
CA LYS A 157 -24.99 10.19 -8.33
C LYS A 157 -26.05 10.70 -9.28
N LYS A 158 -25.67 11.41 -10.34
CA LYS A 158 -26.60 11.95 -11.35
C LYS A 158 -27.26 10.85 -12.19
N LEU A 159 -26.61 9.71 -12.37
CA LEU A 159 -27.19 8.52 -13.00
C LEU A 159 -28.23 7.82 -12.12
N GLY A 160 -28.35 8.16 -10.85
CA GLY A 160 -29.28 7.59 -9.89
C GLY A 160 -28.67 6.52 -8.98
N TYR A 161 -27.34 6.39 -8.96
CA TYR A 161 -26.59 5.49 -8.07
C TYR A 161 -26.04 6.28 -6.85
N ALA A 162 -26.90 7.10 -6.22
CA ALA A 162 -26.50 7.94 -5.09
C ALA A 162 -26.00 7.09 -3.91
N ASP A 163 -26.69 6.00 -3.61
CA ASP A 163 -26.31 5.08 -2.52
C ASP A 163 -24.89 4.52 -2.71
N TRP A 164 -24.49 4.23 -3.94
CA TRP A 164 -23.13 3.76 -4.23
C TRP A 164 -22.10 4.91 -4.22
N SER A 165 -22.47 6.07 -4.79
CA SER A 165 -21.54 7.19 -4.90
C SER A 165 -21.11 7.73 -3.55
N ASP A 166 -22.01 7.74 -2.57
CA ASP A 166 -21.74 8.24 -1.22
C ASP A 166 -20.82 7.29 -0.43
N HIS A 167 -20.78 6.00 -0.81
CA HIS A 167 -19.90 4.96 -0.26
C HIS A 167 -18.59 4.74 -1.04
N ILE A 168 -18.24 5.64 -1.96
CA ILE A 168 -16.94 5.64 -2.63
C ILE A 168 -15.98 6.56 -1.89
N THR A 169 -14.87 6.02 -1.40
CA THR A 169 -13.78 6.78 -0.80
C THR A 169 -12.54 6.73 -1.69
N HIS A 170 -11.99 7.90 -2.03
CA HIS A 170 -10.67 7.99 -2.63
C HIS A 170 -9.63 8.17 -1.53
N LEU A 171 -8.92 7.09 -1.19
CA LEU A 171 -7.72 7.15 -0.36
C LEU A 171 -6.59 7.69 -1.23
N SER A 172 -6.55 9.03 -1.30
CA SER A 172 -5.58 9.79 -2.08
C SER A 172 -4.21 9.75 -1.40
N TYR A 173 -3.20 9.19 -2.04
CA TYR A 173 -1.85 9.21 -1.48
C TYR A 173 -0.95 10.23 -2.17
N GLY A 174 -0.03 10.83 -1.39
CA GLY A 174 1.01 11.73 -1.89
C GLY A 174 2.10 10.96 -2.61
N MET A 175 2.90 11.68 -3.40
CA MET A 175 4.00 11.10 -4.14
C MET A 175 5.15 10.70 -3.21
N VAL A 176 5.83 9.60 -3.55
CA VAL A 176 7.12 9.23 -2.97
C VAL A 176 8.20 9.73 -3.92
N GLU A 177 9.05 10.61 -3.42
CA GLU A 177 10.15 11.21 -4.18
C GLU A 177 11.49 10.63 -3.69
N LEU A 178 12.46 10.56 -4.57
CA LEU A 178 13.83 10.20 -4.24
C LEU A 178 14.68 11.48 -4.07
N PRO A 179 15.84 11.40 -3.38
CA PRO A 179 16.75 12.55 -3.24
C PRO A 179 17.15 13.16 -4.59
N GLU A 180 17.21 12.36 -5.64
CA GLU A 180 17.54 12.76 -7.01
C GLU A 180 16.38 13.44 -7.75
N GLY A 181 15.18 13.46 -7.17
CA GLY A 181 13.99 14.11 -7.70
C GLY A 181 12.81 13.17 -7.98
N LYS A 182 11.81 13.68 -8.71
CA LYS A 182 10.60 12.94 -9.04
C LYS A 182 10.88 11.80 -10.01
N MET A 183 10.34 10.63 -9.72
CA MET A 183 10.34 9.51 -10.66
C MET A 183 9.43 9.84 -11.86
N LYS A 184 9.99 9.75 -13.07
CA LYS A 184 9.24 9.99 -14.30
C LYS A 184 9.45 8.83 -15.27
N SER A 185 8.45 7.98 -15.41
CA SER A 185 8.49 6.81 -16.29
C SER A 185 8.79 7.15 -17.77
N ARG A 186 8.31 8.30 -18.25
CA ARG A 186 8.55 8.73 -19.63
C ARG A 186 9.97 9.26 -19.90
N GLU A 187 10.71 9.59 -18.85
CA GLU A 187 12.09 10.12 -18.93
C GLU A 187 13.12 9.05 -18.51
N GLY A 188 12.70 7.80 -18.21
CA GLY A 188 13.60 6.71 -17.82
C GLY A 188 14.20 6.85 -16.41
N THR A 189 13.69 7.76 -15.58
CA THR A 189 14.09 7.95 -14.18
C THR A 189 13.10 7.26 -13.25
N VAL A 190 12.90 5.95 -13.45
CA VAL A 190 12.05 5.11 -12.60
C VAL A 190 12.97 4.24 -11.76
N VAL A 191 12.66 4.13 -10.46
CA VAL A 191 13.23 3.07 -9.62
C VAL A 191 12.25 1.92 -9.66
N ASP A 192 12.72 0.78 -10.12
CA ASP A 192 11.96 -0.45 -10.14
C ASP A 192 11.70 -0.93 -8.71
N ALA A 193 10.50 -1.43 -8.43
CA ALA A 193 10.13 -1.89 -7.10
C ALA A 193 10.96 -3.12 -6.67
N ASP A 194 11.26 -4.01 -7.60
CA ASP A 194 12.03 -5.22 -7.33
C ASP A 194 13.49 -4.89 -7.04
N ASP A 195 14.09 -3.94 -7.78
CA ASP A 195 15.43 -3.43 -7.51
C ASP A 195 15.51 -2.76 -6.13
N LEU A 196 14.51 -1.93 -5.80
CA LEU A 196 14.43 -1.29 -4.49
C LEU A 196 14.33 -2.30 -3.35
N ILE A 197 13.52 -3.34 -3.51
CA ILE A 197 13.39 -4.42 -2.53
C ILE A 197 14.73 -5.15 -2.37
N ALA A 198 15.40 -5.49 -3.48
CA ALA A 198 16.68 -6.18 -3.46
C ALA A 198 17.76 -5.34 -2.74
N ASP A 199 17.83 -4.05 -3.03
CA ASP A 199 18.77 -3.13 -2.39
C ASP A 199 18.50 -3.00 -0.88
N MET A 200 17.24 -2.92 -0.49
CA MET A 200 16.86 -2.86 0.93
C MET A 200 17.22 -4.14 1.68
N VAL A 201 17.02 -5.31 1.08
CA VAL A 201 17.40 -6.60 1.67
C VAL A 201 18.92 -6.73 1.80
N ALA A 202 19.67 -6.34 0.76
CA ALA A 202 21.13 -6.35 0.79
C ALA A 202 21.67 -5.42 1.88
N THR A 203 21.18 -4.19 1.97
CA THR A 203 21.57 -3.23 3.00
C THR A 203 21.24 -3.72 4.40
N ALA A 204 20.05 -4.32 4.59
CA ALA A 204 19.67 -4.90 5.88
C ALA A 204 20.60 -6.05 6.29
N ARG A 205 21.03 -6.87 5.34
CA ARG A 205 21.98 -7.96 5.58
C ARG A 205 23.35 -7.41 6.00
N GLU A 206 23.90 -6.45 5.28
CA GLU A 206 25.18 -5.81 5.61
C GLU A 206 25.16 -5.22 7.03
N MET A 207 24.17 -4.38 7.33
CA MET A 207 24.04 -3.75 8.64
C MET A 207 23.82 -4.78 9.78
N SER A 208 23.06 -5.81 9.56
CA SER A 208 22.85 -6.88 10.54
C SER A 208 24.14 -7.68 10.81
N ALA A 209 24.94 -7.95 9.77
CA ALA A 209 26.22 -8.62 9.89
C ALA A 209 27.25 -7.73 10.64
N GLU A 210 27.35 -6.44 10.30
CA GLU A 210 28.22 -5.48 11.01
C GLU A 210 27.93 -5.41 12.51
N LEU A 211 26.66 -5.59 12.89
CA LEU A 211 26.25 -5.60 14.30
C LEU A 211 26.34 -6.97 14.96
N GLY A 212 26.89 -8.01 14.27
CA GLY A 212 27.04 -9.38 14.78
C GLY A 212 25.72 -10.07 15.07
N LYS A 213 24.64 -9.64 14.43
CA LYS A 213 23.29 -10.17 14.70
C LYS A 213 22.95 -11.45 13.93
N LEU A 214 23.77 -11.83 12.97
CA LEU A 214 23.61 -13.02 12.13
C LEU A 214 24.63 -14.13 12.43
N ASP A 215 25.52 -13.94 13.42
CA ASP A 215 26.65 -14.83 13.69
C ASP A 215 26.22 -16.26 14.07
N ASP A 216 25.08 -16.40 14.74
CA ASP A 216 24.51 -17.70 15.17
C ASP A 216 23.43 -18.25 14.21
N CYS A 217 23.24 -17.62 13.04
CA CYS A 217 22.21 -18.00 12.06
C CYS A 217 22.79 -18.91 10.97
N SER A 218 22.00 -19.87 10.51
CA SER A 218 22.28 -20.52 9.22
C SER A 218 22.11 -19.51 8.07
N GLU A 219 22.69 -19.83 6.90
CA GLU A 219 22.58 -18.96 5.72
C GLU A 219 21.12 -18.72 5.31
N GLU A 220 20.27 -19.74 5.44
CA GLU A 220 18.85 -19.66 5.15
C GLU A 220 18.11 -18.74 6.15
N GLU A 221 18.41 -18.88 7.44
CA GLU A 221 17.87 -18.01 8.50
C GLU A 221 18.35 -16.57 8.33
N ALA A 222 19.62 -16.34 8.01
CA ALA A 222 20.18 -15.02 7.76
C ALA A 222 19.49 -14.33 6.56
N ASN A 223 19.23 -15.06 5.48
CA ASN A 223 18.49 -14.56 4.33
C ASN A 223 17.04 -14.22 4.69
N ALA A 224 16.34 -15.10 5.43
CA ALA A 224 14.97 -14.86 5.85
C ALA A 224 14.86 -13.63 6.76
N VAL A 225 15.75 -13.48 7.74
CA VAL A 225 15.80 -12.31 8.64
C VAL A 225 16.13 -11.04 7.86
N SER A 226 17.12 -11.07 6.96
CA SER A 226 17.50 -9.92 6.15
C SER A 226 16.36 -9.45 5.24
N THR A 227 15.63 -10.38 4.64
CA THR A 227 14.44 -10.09 3.84
C THR A 227 13.35 -9.44 4.69
N MET A 228 13.06 -10.01 5.87
CA MET A 228 12.06 -9.48 6.79
C MET A 228 12.42 -8.08 7.28
N VAL A 229 13.69 -7.81 7.57
CA VAL A 229 14.18 -6.52 8.03
C VAL A 229 14.18 -5.49 6.90
N GLY A 230 14.65 -5.84 5.71
CA GLY A 230 14.67 -4.95 4.55
C GLY A 230 13.27 -4.53 4.13
N LEU A 231 12.35 -5.49 3.99
CA LEU A 231 10.94 -5.20 3.70
C LEU A 231 10.27 -4.44 4.85
N GLY A 232 10.57 -4.79 6.09
CA GLY A 232 10.07 -4.09 7.27
C GLY A 232 10.50 -2.62 7.30
N ALA A 233 11.76 -2.35 6.96
CA ALA A 233 12.30 -0.99 6.87
C ALA A 233 11.58 -0.19 5.77
N LEU A 234 11.47 -0.75 4.55
CA LEU A 234 10.79 -0.13 3.41
C LEU A 234 9.34 0.21 3.74
N LYS A 235 8.56 -0.78 4.13
CA LYS A 235 7.13 -0.62 4.43
C LYS A 235 6.89 0.33 5.59
N TYR A 236 7.68 0.20 6.66
CA TYR A 236 7.55 1.08 7.82
C TYR A 236 7.83 2.54 7.45
N PHE A 237 8.90 2.79 6.71
CA PHE A 237 9.29 4.13 6.32
C PHE A 237 8.20 4.83 5.50
N ILE A 238 7.63 4.14 4.53
CA ILE A 238 6.53 4.66 3.70
C ILE A 238 5.27 4.87 4.54
N LEU A 239 4.89 3.89 5.37
CA LEU A 239 3.63 3.90 6.11
C LEU A 239 3.67 4.66 7.44
N LYS A 240 4.83 5.16 7.90
CA LYS A 240 4.91 6.01 9.10
C LYS A 240 4.44 7.45 8.85
N VAL A 241 4.35 7.86 7.59
CA VAL A 241 3.86 9.17 7.17
C VAL A 241 2.38 9.07 6.84
N ASP A 242 1.61 10.14 7.06
CA ASP A 242 0.24 10.24 6.59
C ASP A 242 0.21 10.01 5.07
N PRO A 243 -0.58 9.06 4.56
CA PRO A 243 -0.57 8.70 3.14
C PRO A 243 -0.87 9.89 2.21
N ARG A 244 -1.58 10.93 2.67
CA ARG A 244 -1.91 12.12 1.87
C ARG A 244 -0.73 13.05 1.64
N LYS A 245 0.37 12.86 2.36
CA LYS A 245 1.57 13.72 2.26
C LYS A 245 2.56 13.17 1.25
N THR A 246 3.16 14.05 0.46
CA THR A 246 4.36 13.74 -0.31
C THR A 246 5.52 13.50 0.65
N MET A 247 6.33 12.49 0.38
CA MET A 247 7.47 12.14 1.20
C MET A 247 8.73 11.94 0.36
N LEU A 248 9.87 12.20 0.98
CA LEU A 248 11.19 11.85 0.44
C LEU A 248 11.61 10.50 1.03
N PHE A 249 11.88 9.52 0.19
CA PHE A 249 12.36 8.22 0.63
C PHE A 249 13.89 8.18 0.63
N ALA A 250 14.47 7.90 1.79
CA ALA A 250 15.90 7.75 2.00
C ALA A 250 16.21 6.30 2.44
N PRO A 251 16.70 5.43 1.55
CA PRO A 251 16.90 4.01 1.84
C PRO A 251 17.76 3.75 3.09
N ARG A 252 18.90 4.39 3.21
CA ARG A 252 19.82 4.19 4.35
C ARG A 252 19.24 4.62 5.69
N GLU A 253 18.48 5.71 5.73
CA GLU A 253 17.83 6.19 6.96
C GLU A 253 16.69 5.27 7.42
N SER A 254 16.08 4.52 6.49
CA SER A 254 14.98 3.63 6.78
C SER A 254 15.40 2.36 7.54
N ILE A 255 16.68 1.96 7.48
CA ILE A 255 17.23 0.73 8.08
C ILE A 255 17.92 0.99 9.43
N ASP A 256 17.98 2.22 9.92
CA ASP A 256 18.60 2.52 11.22
C ASP A 256 17.92 1.75 12.37
N PHE A 257 18.74 1.05 13.18
CA PHE A 257 18.29 0.31 14.35
C PHE A 257 18.06 1.17 15.60
N ASN A 258 18.39 2.44 15.57
CA ASN A 258 18.28 3.35 16.71
C ASN A 258 17.22 4.44 16.52
N GLY A 259 16.68 4.59 15.32
CA GLY A 259 15.71 5.61 14.97
C GLY A 259 14.25 5.16 15.00
N ASN A 260 13.35 6.04 14.55
CA ASN A 260 11.94 5.68 14.31
C ASN A 260 11.81 4.89 13.00
N THR A 261 12.15 3.61 13.06
CA THR A 261 12.30 2.70 11.92
C THR A 261 11.66 1.34 12.18
N GLY A 262 11.37 0.60 11.11
CA GLY A 262 10.91 -0.79 11.20
C GLY A 262 11.91 -1.68 11.95
N PRO A 263 13.20 -1.68 11.60
CA PRO A 263 14.22 -2.47 12.27
C PRO A 263 14.34 -2.23 13.78
N PHE A 264 14.17 -1.00 14.26
CA PHE A 264 14.13 -0.73 15.70
C PHE A 264 13.01 -1.49 16.41
N ILE A 265 11.82 -1.49 15.82
CA ILE A 265 10.65 -2.17 16.38
C ILE A 265 10.82 -3.69 16.28
N GLN A 266 11.31 -4.19 15.14
CA GLN A 266 11.59 -5.60 14.90
C GLN A 266 12.64 -6.13 15.89
N TYR A 267 13.71 -5.38 16.12
CA TYR A 267 14.72 -5.72 17.10
C TYR A 267 14.17 -5.75 18.54
N THR A 268 13.30 -4.81 18.90
CA THR A 268 12.64 -4.83 20.22
C THR A 268 11.80 -6.10 20.39
N HIS A 269 11.05 -6.52 19.35
CA HIS A 269 10.30 -7.77 19.37
C HIS A 269 11.22 -9.00 19.55
N ALA A 270 12.27 -9.10 18.74
CA ALA A 270 13.23 -10.21 18.82
C ALA A 270 13.94 -10.27 20.20
N ARG A 271 14.28 -9.12 20.77
CA ARG A 271 14.83 -9.01 22.15
C ARG A 271 13.87 -9.60 23.17
N ILE A 272 12.59 -9.24 23.12
CA ILE A 272 11.58 -9.79 24.04
C ILE A 272 11.45 -11.30 23.86
N CYS A 273 11.37 -11.79 22.62
CA CYS A 273 11.32 -13.22 22.32
C CYS A 273 12.56 -13.97 22.89
N SER A 274 13.74 -13.35 22.82
CA SER A 274 14.94 -13.90 23.45
C SER A 274 14.84 -14.00 24.98
N ILE A 275 14.27 -12.96 25.63
CA ILE A 275 14.05 -12.96 27.09
C ILE A 275 13.11 -14.12 27.47
N LEU A 276 11.98 -14.24 26.77
CA LEU A 276 10.98 -15.28 27.06
C LEU A 276 11.54 -16.69 26.82
N ARG A 277 12.30 -16.87 25.74
CA ARG A 277 12.98 -18.15 25.46
C ARG A 277 13.97 -18.53 26.56
N LYS A 278 14.83 -17.59 26.98
CA LYS A 278 15.77 -17.83 28.10
C LYS A 278 15.05 -18.14 29.42
N ALA A 279 13.91 -17.52 29.69
CA ALA A 279 13.08 -17.87 30.84
C ALA A 279 12.58 -19.31 30.76
N THR A 280 12.10 -19.74 29.59
CA THR A 280 11.65 -21.12 29.35
C THR A 280 12.78 -22.12 29.50
N GLU A 281 13.96 -21.85 28.93
CA GLU A 281 15.15 -22.66 29.03
C GLU A 281 15.65 -22.81 30.49
N ALA A 282 15.45 -21.77 31.30
CA ALA A 282 15.74 -21.75 32.73
C ALA A 282 14.65 -22.46 33.58
N GLY A 283 13.60 -23.00 32.97
CA GLY A 283 12.49 -23.67 33.65
C GLY A 283 11.58 -22.73 34.41
N ILE A 284 11.54 -21.42 34.09
CA ILE A 284 10.68 -20.43 34.71
C ILE A 284 9.29 -20.52 34.08
N ASP A 285 8.30 -20.93 34.88
CA ASP A 285 6.89 -20.90 34.45
C ASP A 285 6.31 -19.51 34.69
N PHE A 286 5.86 -18.86 33.61
CA PHE A 286 5.17 -17.56 33.61
C PHE A 286 3.78 -17.63 32.98
N SER A 287 3.19 -18.82 32.89
CA SER A 287 1.84 -19.02 32.34
C SER A 287 0.73 -18.51 33.26
N ALA A 288 0.88 -18.70 34.57
CA ALA A 288 -0.11 -18.33 35.57
C ALA A 288 -0.13 -16.84 35.88
N ALA A 289 -1.29 -16.31 36.22
CA ALA A 289 -1.40 -14.98 36.79
C ALA A 289 -0.84 -14.98 38.22
N VAL A 290 -0.08 -13.95 38.53
CA VAL A 290 0.51 -13.72 39.86
C VAL A 290 0.07 -12.38 40.41
N GLN A 291 0.11 -12.25 41.71
CA GLN A 291 -0.08 -10.96 42.37
C GLN A 291 1.30 -10.39 42.71
N ALA A 292 1.59 -9.21 42.17
CA ALA A 292 2.82 -8.48 42.41
C ALA A 292 2.51 -6.98 42.38
N ASP A 293 3.33 -6.20 43.04
CA ASP A 293 3.27 -4.73 42.96
C ASP A 293 3.91 -4.26 41.67
N TYR A 294 3.29 -3.26 41.04
CA TYR A 294 3.78 -2.67 39.78
C TYR A 294 4.55 -1.39 40.07
N LEU A 295 5.68 -1.24 39.40
CA LEU A 295 6.39 0.03 39.31
C LEU A 295 5.59 1.04 38.46
N PRO A 296 5.81 2.36 38.64
CA PRO A 296 5.15 3.37 37.80
C PRO A 296 5.35 3.13 36.30
N GLU A 297 6.54 2.74 35.87
CA GLU A 297 6.91 2.46 34.49
C GLU A 297 6.16 1.23 33.94
N GLU A 298 5.93 0.23 34.79
CA GLU A 298 5.15 -0.97 34.42
C GLU A 298 3.66 -0.64 34.29
N ILE A 299 3.14 0.25 35.16
CA ILE A 299 1.78 0.78 35.05
C ILE A 299 1.62 1.56 33.75
N ASP A 300 2.58 2.37 33.36
CA ASP A 300 2.53 3.14 32.13
C ASP A 300 2.58 2.23 30.89
N LEU A 301 3.37 1.16 30.90
CA LEU A 301 3.31 0.11 29.85
C LEU A 301 1.93 -0.53 29.76
N VAL A 302 1.30 -0.86 30.89
CA VAL A 302 -0.06 -1.44 30.92
C VAL A 302 -1.06 -0.46 30.33
N LYS A 303 -1.00 0.84 30.69
CA LYS A 303 -1.88 1.87 30.10
C LYS A 303 -1.72 1.92 28.58
N THR A 304 -0.48 2.01 28.09
CA THR A 304 -0.19 2.01 26.66
C THR A 304 -0.75 0.78 25.97
N LEU A 305 -0.59 -0.42 26.55
CA LEU A 305 -1.16 -1.65 26.00
C LEU A 305 -2.71 -1.62 25.92
N THR A 306 -3.38 -0.96 26.87
CA THR A 306 -4.86 -0.86 26.88
C THR A 306 -5.40 0.10 25.82
N GLU A 307 -4.56 0.99 25.27
CA GLU A 307 -4.94 1.92 24.21
C GLU A 307 -4.99 1.26 22.81
N TYR A 308 -4.37 0.09 22.64
CA TYR A 308 -4.24 -0.57 21.33
C TYR A 308 -5.57 -0.71 20.56
N PRO A 309 -6.69 -1.17 21.16
CA PRO A 309 -7.95 -1.29 20.43
C PRO A 309 -8.46 0.06 19.88
N SER A 310 -8.37 1.13 20.68
CA SER A 310 -8.80 2.47 20.24
C SER A 310 -7.88 3.06 19.15
N VAL A 311 -6.58 2.77 19.22
CA VAL A 311 -5.62 3.16 18.18
C VAL A 311 -5.95 2.48 16.85
N VAL A 312 -6.27 1.18 16.87
CA VAL A 312 -6.67 0.43 15.66
C VAL A 312 -7.97 0.98 15.09
N ALA A 313 -8.97 1.25 15.93
CA ALA A 313 -10.23 1.83 15.50
C ALA A 313 -10.02 3.20 14.84
N ALA A 314 -9.27 4.10 15.50
CA ALA A 314 -8.97 5.42 14.95
C ALA A 314 -8.18 5.35 13.63
N ALA A 315 -7.25 4.41 13.49
CA ALA A 315 -6.49 4.20 12.24
C ALA A 315 -7.43 3.74 11.11
N GLY A 316 -8.37 2.84 11.38
CA GLY A 316 -9.36 2.37 10.41
C GLY A 316 -10.33 3.47 10.00
N GLU A 317 -10.91 4.20 10.93
CA GLU A 317 -11.86 5.29 10.66
C GLU A 317 -11.24 6.42 9.81
N ASN A 318 -9.94 6.69 9.99
CA ASN A 318 -9.24 7.77 9.30
C ASN A 318 -8.42 7.30 8.08
N PHE A 319 -8.42 6.00 7.77
CA PHE A 319 -7.54 5.39 6.76
C PHE A 319 -6.06 5.77 6.95
N ALA A 320 -5.61 5.76 8.19
CA ALA A 320 -4.30 6.27 8.58
C ALA A 320 -3.41 5.21 9.25
N PRO A 321 -2.75 4.31 8.49
CA PRO A 321 -1.86 3.29 9.03
C PRO A 321 -0.67 3.88 9.81
N SER A 322 -0.34 5.14 9.59
CA SER A 322 0.69 5.88 10.32
C SER A 322 0.39 6.00 11.83
N VAL A 323 -0.89 6.03 12.23
CA VAL A 323 -1.31 6.07 13.64
C VAL A 323 -0.85 4.80 14.37
N ILE A 324 -1.03 3.62 13.76
CA ILE A 324 -0.52 2.35 14.31
C ILE A 324 1.01 2.37 14.34
N GLY A 325 1.66 2.92 13.30
CA GLY A 325 3.12 3.04 13.24
C GLY A 325 3.70 3.83 14.40
N ALA A 326 3.16 5.00 14.67
CA ALA A 326 3.56 5.84 15.78
C ALA A 326 3.35 5.14 17.14
N TYR A 327 2.20 4.48 17.30
CA TYR A 327 1.89 3.76 18.54
C TYR A 327 2.86 2.60 18.82
N VAL A 328 3.13 1.73 17.84
CA VAL A 328 4.04 0.59 18.06
C VAL A 328 5.49 1.04 18.28
N TYR A 329 5.90 2.16 17.67
CA TYR A 329 7.20 2.75 17.91
C TYR A 329 7.32 3.26 19.37
N GLU A 330 6.34 4.01 19.85
CA GLU A 330 6.37 4.52 21.23
C GLU A 330 6.29 3.37 22.24
N LEU A 331 5.48 2.34 22.01
CA LEU A 331 5.46 1.15 22.84
C LEU A 331 6.83 0.44 22.89
N ALA A 332 7.48 0.28 21.74
CA ALA A 332 8.80 -0.33 21.64
C ALA A 332 9.86 0.52 22.37
N LYS A 333 9.81 1.83 22.21
CA LYS A 333 10.71 2.78 22.88
C LYS A 333 10.52 2.76 24.40
N GLN A 334 9.27 2.79 24.86
CA GLN A 334 8.92 2.72 26.28
C GLN A 334 9.41 1.40 26.90
N PHE A 335 9.20 0.28 26.22
CA PHE A 335 9.71 -1.02 26.69
C PHE A 335 11.23 -1.08 26.72
N ASN A 336 11.93 -0.54 25.74
CA ASN A 336 13.39 -0.52 25.72
C ASN A 336 13.97 0.34 26.87
N GLY A 337 13.37 1.49 27.19
CA GLY A 337 13.73 2.31 28.35
C GLY A 337 13.53 1.52 29.65
N TYR A 338 12.34 0.95 29.84
CA TYR A 338 12.04 0.12 31.01
C TYR A 338 13.02 -1.05 31.16
N TYR A 339 13.32 -1.80 30.09
CA TYR A 339 14.21 -2.94 30.13
C TYR A 339 15.68 -2.55 30.38
N HIS A 340 16.09 -1.35 30.01
CA HIS A 340 17.41 -0.82 30.31
C HIS A 340 17.60 -0.65 31.83
N ASP A 341 16.59 -0.15 32.51
CA ASP A 341 16.66 0.18 33.95
C ASP A 341 16.27 -1.01 34.84
N HIS A 342 15.45 -1.94 34.33
CA HIS A 342 14.90 -3.07 35.09
C HIS A 342 15.19 -4.41 34.41
N SER A 343 16.05 -5.21 35.03
CA SER A 343 16.32 -6.58 34.56
C SER A 343 15.13 -7.48 34.85
N ILE A 344 14.61 -8.19 33.83
CA ILE A 344 13.49 -9.12 34.01
C ILE A 344 13.97 -10.48 34.54
N LEU A 345 15.00 -11.05 33.94
CA LEU A 345 15.48 -12.41 34.27
C LEU A 345 16.26 -12.46 35.59
N ARG A 346 16.86 -11.36 36.00
CA ARG A 346 17.65 -11.26 37.24
C ARG A 346 16.81 -10.81 38.44
N GLU A 347 15.51 -10.57 38.26
CA GLU A 347 14.62 -10.28 39.37
C GLU A 347 14.57 -11.47 40.33
N GLU A 348 14.80 -11.20 41.62
CA GLU A 348 14.87 -12.25 42.65
C GLU A 348 13.49 -12.71 43.09
N ASP A 349 12.56 -11.76 43.22
CA ASP A 349 11.18 -12.11 43.56
C ASP A 349 10.48 -12.83 42.42
N ALA A 350 10.07 -14.06 42.66
CA ALA A 350 9.48 -14.93 41.64
C ALA A 350 8.14 -14.38 41.10
N ALA A 351 7.32 -13.73 41.93
CA ALA A 351 6.05 -13.16 41.51
C ALA A 351 6.27 -11.97 40.61
N THR A 352 7.16 -11.04 40.99
CA THR A 352 7.54 -9.87 40.18
C THR A 352 8.18 -10.29 38.87
N ARG A 353 9.09 -11.26 38.88
CA ARG A 353 9.71 -11.81 37.67
C ARG A 353 8.66 -12.41 36.72
N THR A 354 7.73 -13.19 37.22
CA THR A 354 6.63 -13.77 36.43
C THR A 354 5.74 -12.66 35.83
N MET A 355 5.37 -11.67 36.62
CA MET A 355 4.58 -10.52 36.15
C MET A 355 5.32 -9.79 35.02
N ARG A 356 6.60 -9.49 35.17
CA ARG A 356 7.43 -8.80 34.16
C ARG A 356 7.58 -9.62 32.87
N LEU A 357 7.75 -10.93 32.96
CA LEU A 357 7.77 -11.83 31.78
C LEU A 357 6.43 -11.79 31.03
N ARG A 358 5.32 -11.82 31.76
CA ARG A 358 3.98 -11.71 31.15
C ARG A 358 3.76 -10.35 30.49
N LEU A 359 4.16 -9.27 31.14
CA LEU A 359 4.09 -7.91 30.60
C LEU A 359 4.91 -7.81 29.32
N ALA A 360 6.16 -8.26 29.32
CA ALA A 360 7.00 -8.32 28.14
C ALA A 360 6.35 -9.14 26.99
N GLY A 361 5.75 -10.28 27.31
CA GLY A 361 5.02 -11.11 26.35
C GLY A 361 3.81 -10.37 25.73
N GLN A 362 3.08 -9.55 26.49
CA GLN A 362 2.00 -8.73 25.94
C GLN A 362 2.55 -7.61 25.03
N VAL A 363 3.64 -6.96 25.40
CA VAL A 363 4.31 -5.97 24.55
C VAL A 363 4.69 -6.58 23.20
N ALA A 364 5.38 -7.75 23.21
CA ALA A 364 5.74 -8.44 21.97
C ALA A 364 4.52 -8.78 21.10
N ARG A 365 3.44 -9.26 21.73
CA ARG A 365 2.19 -9.59 21.04
C ARG A 365 1.56 -8.37 20.37
N VAL A 366 1.51 -7.24 21.05
CA VAL A 366 0.92 -6.01 20.51
C VAL A 366 1.80 -5.44 19.41
N ILE A 367 3.14 -5.42 19.58
CA ILE A 367 4.08 -5.03 18.53
C ILE A 367 3.85 -5.90 17.27
N ARG A 368 3.85 -7.23 17.41
CA ARG A 368 3.62 -8.15 16.28
C ARG A 368 2.30 -7.84 15.58
N ARG A 369 1.20 -7.70 16.31
CA ARG A 369 -0.12 -7.41 15.74
C ARG A 369 -0.16 -6.06 15.03
N GLY A 370 0.38 -5.01 15.66
CA GLY A 370 0.41 -3.67 15.06
C GLY A 370 1.28 -3.60 13.80
N MET A 371 2.40 -4.33 13.77
CA MET A 371 3.25 -4.45 12.58
C MET A 371 2.56 -5.25 11.47
N ASN A 372 1.92 -6.38 11.80
CA ASN A 372 1.22 -7.23 10.82
C ASN A 372 0.03 -6.51 10.17
N LEU A 373 -0.70 -5.64 10.90
CA LEU A 373 -1.74 -4.79 10.30
C LEU A 373 -1.19 -3.85 9.19
N ARG A 374 0.11 -3.66 9.14
CA ARG A 374 0.83 -2.87 8.13
C ARG A 374 1.57 -3.75 7.11
N GLY A 375 1.30 -5.05 7.11
CA GLY A 375 1.98 -6.02 6.24
C GLY A 375 3.47 -6.18 6.56
N ILE A 376 3.89 -5.94 7.82
CA ILE A 376 5.27 -6.03 8.28
C ILE A 376 5.41 -7.17 9.26
N ASP A 377 6.25 -8.14 8.92
CA ASP A 377 6.59 -9.23 9.81
C ASP A 377 7.68 -8.84 10.80
N VAL A 378 7.69 -9.52 11.95
CA VAL A 378 8.68 -9.28 13.00
C VAL A 378 9.40 -10.58 13.34
N PRO A 379 10.75 -10.62 13.32
CA PRO A 379 11.51 -11.82 13.62
C PRO A 379 11.46 -12.17 15.12
N GLU A 380 11.63 -13.43 15.44
CA GLU A 380 11.78 -13.92 16.83
C GLU A 380 13.24 -14.00 17.27
N ARG A 381 14.16 -13.99 16.31
CA ARG A 381 15.63 -13.94 16.49
C ARG A 381 16.22 -12.90 15.54
N MET A 382 17.22 -12.22 16.02
CA MET A 382 17.91 -11.20 15.25
C MET A 382 19.24 -10.86 15.93
#